data_a6831c5e9522f4a1c261172d85213536
#
_entry.id   a6831c5e9522f4a1c261172d85213536
#
_cell.length_a   1.000
_cell.length_b   1.000
_cell.length_c   1.000
_cell.angle_alpha   90.00
_cell.angle_beta   90.00
_cell.angle_gamma   90.00
#
_symmetry.space_group_name_H-M   'P 1'
#
loop_
_entity.id
_entity.type
_entity.pdbx_description
1 polymer ?
#
loop_
_entity_poly.entity_id
_entity_poly.type
_entity_poly.pdbx_seq_one_letter_code
_entity_poly.pdbx_strand_id
1 'polypeptide(L)'
;EIYNEESSDRAFEEEVMLSGFANAQVKGEGSGVSFDEAQETFTARYTHETVALAFAITEEAIEDNLYDRLASRYTKALARSMSNAKQVKSVEPLINGLPTTDAFDSGDGVSLFNTSHPTVAGTFANTLATQADLNETSLEQSLIDIAKMTDERGLRIAARGLKMIIPSELQFTAERLMKSQGRTGTADNDINAIVSMGMVPQGYRVNNYLTDSDAF
;
A
#
# COMPACT_ATOMS: atom_id res chain seq x y z
N GLU A 1 -1.01 9.56 6.23
CA GLU A 1 -1.87 9.48 5.05
C GLU A 1 -1.28 8.45 4.11
N ILE A 2 -2.06 7.47 3.68
CA ILE A 2 -1.61 6.36 2.82
C ILE A 2 -2.07 6.60 1.38
N TYR A 3 -3.24 7.22 1.21
CA TYR A 3 -3.87 7.47 -0.08
C TYR A 3 -4.06 8.96 -0.33
N ASN A 4 -3.95 9.36 -1.59
CA ASN A 4 -4.44 10.64 -2.05
C ASN A 4 -5.96 10.56 -2.25
N GLU A 5 -6.67 11.63 -1.89
CA GLU A 5 -8.10 11.73 -2.14
C GLU A 5 -8.32 12.56 -3.40
N GLU A 6 -9.00 11.99 -4.38
CA GLU A 6 -9.40 12.64 -5.61
C GLU A 6 -10.91 12.62 -5.73
N SER A 7 -11.47 13.58 -6.46
CA SER A 7 -12.92 13.64 -6.74
C SER A 7 -13.19 13.16 -8.14
N SER A 8 -14.23 12.34 -8.30
CA SER A 8 -14.72 11.87 -9.59
C SER A 8 -16.21 12.17 -9.74
N ASP A 9 -16.65 12.45 -10.96
CA ASP A 9 -18.03 12.61 -11.37
C ASP A 9 -18.56 11.44 -12.23
N ARG A 10 -17.78 10.36 -12.34
CA ARG A 10 -18.05 9.18 -13.15
C ARG A 10 -18.49 8.00 -12.28
N ALA A 11 -19.08 6.99 -12.91
CA ALA A 11 -19.43 5.73 -12.24
C ALA A 11 -18.21 4.82 -12.01
N PHE A 12 -17.17 4.96 -12.80
CA PHE A 12 -15.91 4.25 -12.70
C PHE A 12 -14.77 5.10 -13.29
N GLU A 13 -13.55 4.84 -12.86
CA GLU A 13 -12.33 5.39 -13.46
C GLU A 13 -11.53 4.25 -14.09
N GLU A 14 -10.88 4.55 -15.21
CA GLU A 14 -9.97 3.64 -15.89
C GLU A 14 -8.62 4.29 -16.07
N GLU A 15 -7.58 3.55 -15.71
CA GLU A 15 -6.20 3.94 -15.93
C GLU A 15 -5.53 2.93 -16.85
N VAL A 16 -4.97 3.43 -17.94
CA VAL A 16 -4.21 2.62 -18.89
C VAL A 16 -2.74 2.75 -18.55
N MET A 17 -2.07 1.64 -18.34
CA MET A 17 -0.64 1.64 -18.14
C MET A 17 0.08 1.79 -19.48
N LEU A 18 0.87 2.84 -19.61
CA LEU A 18 1.71 3.11 -20.76
C LEU A 18 3.14 2.66 -20.45
N SER A 19 3.67 1.76 -21.25
CA SER A 19 5.09 1.41 -21.14
C SER A 19 5.96 2.59 -21.57
N GLY A 20 7.04 2.85 -20.83
CA GLY A 20 8.06 3.79 -21.23
C GLY A 20 8.90 3.29 -22.42
N PHE A 21 10.07 3.89 -22.62
CA PHE A 21 11.04 3.48 -23.62
C PHE A 21 12.12 2.60 -23.00
N ALA A 22 12.70 1.72 -23.80
CA ALA A 22 13.86 0.92 -23.39
C ALA A 22 15.10 1.80 -23.18
N ASN A 23 16.15 1.20 -22.63
CA ASN A 23 17.41 1.93 -22.41
C ASN A 23 18.00 2.44 -23.73
N ALA A 24 18.40 3.71 -23.75
CA ALA A 24 19.04 4.31 -24.91
C ALA A 24 20.35 3.59 -25.24
N GLN A 25 20.55 3.31 -26.52
CA GLN A 25 21.75 2.61 -27.02
C GLN A 25 22.84 3.61 -27.39
N VAL A 26 24.09 3.19 -27.21
CA VAL A 26 25.25 3.97 -27.67
C VAL A 26 25.26 3.98 -29.19
N LYS A 27 25.20 5.18 -29.76
CA LYS A 27 25.27 5.39 -31.21
C LYS A 27 26.72 5.44 -31.66
N GLY A 28 27.12 4.57 -32.57
CA GLY A 28 28.40 4.66 -33.28
C GLY A 28 28.43 5.81 -34.28
N GLU A 29 29.61 6.33 -34.58
CA GLU A 29 29.82 7.34 -35.62
C GLU A 29 29.37 6.82 -36.98
N GLY A 30 28.53 7.58 -37.69
CA GLY A 30 28.00 7.18 -39.01
C GLY A 30 26.82 6.20 -38.96
N SER A 31 26.42 5.66 -37.81
CA SER A 31 25.24 4.78 -37.70
C SER A 31 23.95 5.59 -37.50
N GLY A 32 22.81 4.99 -37.90
CA GLY A 32 21.47 5.54 -37.64
C GLY A 32 21.10 5.55 -36.14
N VAL A 33 20.07 6.29 -35.77
CA VAL A 33 19.45 6.24 -34.44
C VAL A 33 18.47 5.08 -34.40
N SER A 34 18.43 4.30 -33.31
CA SER A 34 17.39 3.30 -33.08
C SER A 34 16.09 3.99 -32.67
N PHE A 35 14.97 3.52 -33.21
CA PHE A 35 13.64 3.95 -32.81
C PHE A 35 13.06 2.91 -31.84
N ASP A 36 12.32 3.36 -30.85
CA ASP A 36 11.57 2.55 -29.91
C ASP A 36 10.15 3.09 -29.79
N GLU A 37 9.18 2.24 -29.48
CA GLU A 37 7.77 2.58 -29.41
C GLU A 37 7.23 2.31 -28.00
N ALA A 38 6.49 3.26 -27.47
CA ALA A 38 5.70 3.08 -26.25
C ALA A 38 4.47 2.20 -26.57
N GLN A 39 4.11 1.32 -25.65
CA GLN A 39 2.99 0.38 -25.81
C GLN A 39 1.99 0.59 -24.65
N GLU A 40 0.71 0.46 -24.97
CA GLU A 40 -0.33 0.29 -23.97
C GLU A 40 -0.30 -1.18 -23.50
N THR A 41 -0.27 -1.42 -22.19
CA THR A 41 -0.17 -2.77 -21.64
C THR A 41 -1.50 -3.25 -21.10
N PHE A 42 -1.91 -2.81 -19.94
CA PHE A 42 -3.17 -3.22 -19.32
C PHE A 42 -3.94 -2.02 -18.78
N THR A 43 -5.23 -2.23 -18.56
CA THR A 43 -6.13 -1.21 -18.05
C THR A 43 -6.66 -1.63 -16.69
N ALA A 44 -6.43 -0.81 -15.67
CA ALA A 44 -7.05 -0.97 -14.36
C ALA A 44 -8.36 -0.18 -14.30
N ARG A 45 -9.44 -0.81 -13.81
CA ARG A 45 -10.75 -0.18 -13.64
C ARG A 45 -11.12 -0.11 -12.17
N TYR A 46 -11.43 1.08 -11.70
CA TYR A 46 -11.90 1.36 -10.35
C TYR A 46 -13.38 1.71 -10.39
N THR A 47 -14.21 0.85 -9.82
CA THR A 47 -15.66 1.07 -9.77
C THR A 47 -16.05 1.70 -8.43
N HIS A 48 -16.80 2.79 -8.48
CA HIS A 48 -17.27 3.49 -7.29
C HIS A 48 -18.38 2.72 -6.59
N GLU A 49 -18.29 2.59 -5.28
CA GLU A 49 -19.29 2.00 -4.41
C GLU A 49 -19.95 3.07 -3.53
N THR A 50 -21.25 2.99 -3.37
CA THR A 50 -21.99 3.87 -2.46
C THR A 50 -22.10 3.23 -1.09
N VAL A 51 -21.53 3.87 -0.07
CA VAL A 51 -21.69 3.48 1.33
C VAL A 51 -22.69 4.41 2.00
N ALA A 52 -23.80 3.86 2.50
CA ALA A 52 -24.85 4.62 3.15
C ALA A 52 -25.34 3.93 4.43
N LEU A 53 -25.70 4.73 5.41
CA LEU A 53 -26.35 4.28 6.63
C LEU A 53 -27.30 5.36 7.10
N ALA A 54 -28.52 4.99 7.53
CA ALA A 54 -29.52 5.89 8.06
C ALA A 54 -30.04 5.40 9.40
N PHE A 55 -30.59 6.30 10.20
CA PHE A 55 -31.38 5.97 11.37
C PHE A 55 -32.71 6.71 11.32
N ALA A 56 -33.74 6.10 11.89
CA ALA A 56 -35.07 6.70 12.01
C ALA A 56 -35.42 6.91 13.50
N ILE A 57 -36.21 7.91 13.75
CA ILE A 57 -36.73 8.27 15.07
C ILE A 57 -38.25 8.30 14.98
N THR A 58 -38.94 7.64 15.90
CA THR A 58 -40.43 7.64 15.91
C THR A 58 -40.98 8.97 16.36
N GLU A 59 -42.17 9.32 15.87
CA GLU A 59 -42.85 10.57 16.22
C GLU A 59 -43.22 10.62 17.70
N GLU A 60 -43.71 9.51 18.27
CA GLU A 60 -44.04 9.39 19.68
C GLU A 60 -42.84 9.73 20.58
N ALA A 61 -41.72 9.29 20.16
CA ALA A 61 -40.50 9.51 20.90
C ALA A 61 -39.99 10.95 20.74
N ILE A 62 -40.37 11.71 19.69
CA ILE A 62 -40.14 13.16 19.57
C ILE A 62 -41.10 13.91 20.49
N GLU A 63 -42.37 13.50 20.57
CA GLU A 63 -43.40 14.13 21.41
C GLU A 63 -43.08 13.99 22.90
N ASP A 64 -42.55 12.87 23.36
CA ASP A 64 -42.15 12.60 24.72
C ASP A 64 -40.89 13.40 25.20
N ASN A 65 -40.36 14.24 24.31
CA ASN A 65 -39.20 15.14 24.56
C ASN A 65 -37.93 14.48 25.15
N LEU A 66 -37.74 13.18 24.88
CA LEU A 66 -36.56 12.44 25.30
C LEU A 66 -35.35 12.67 24.35
N TYR A 67 -35.49 13.56 23.38
CA TYR A 67 -34.70 13.53 22.12
C TYR A 67 -33.53 14.47 22.01
N ASP A 68 -33.46 15.60 22.68
CA ASP A 68 -32.37 16.56 22.46
C ASP A 68 -30.99 15.97 22.69
N ARG A 69 -30.90 14.98 23.58
CA ARG A 69 -29.64 14.27 23.84
C ARG A 69 -29.45 13.01 22.97
N LEU A 70 -30.54 12.33 22.58
CA LEU A 70 -30.46 11.07 21.83
C LEU A 70 -30.18 11.32 20.36
N ALA A 71 -30.80 12.28 19.70
CA ALA A 71 -30.54 12.64 18.31
C ALA A 71 -29.06 13.01 18.09
N SER A 72 -28.49 13.82 18.97
CA SER A 72 -27.06 14.17 18.90
C SER A 72 -26.14 12.97 19.11
N ARG A 73 -26.51 12.03 19.99
CA ARG A 73 -25.74 10.79 20.18
C ARG A 73 -25.79 9.88 18.96
N TYR A 74 -26.97 9.70 18.37
CA TYR A 74 -27.14 8.87 17.17
C TYR A 74 -26.44 9.47 15.96
N THR A 75 -26.49 10.79 15.77
CA THR A 75 -25.74 11.47 14.71
C THR A 75 -24.23 11.27 14.86
N LYS A 76 -23.70 11.38 16.07
CA LYS A 76 -22.27 11.10 16.34
C LYS A 76 -21.92 9.63 16.11
N ALA A 77 -22.82 8.71 16.50
CA ALA A 77 -22.62 7.28 16.26
C ALA A 77 -22.65 6.95 14.76
N LEU A 78 -23.55 7.57 13.99
CA LEU A 78 -23.62 7.45 12.53
C LEU A 78 -22.33 7.95 11.88
N ALA A 79 -21.87 9.15 12.24
CA ALA A 79 -20.63 9.71 11.72
C ALA A 79 -19.42 8.82 12.02
N ARG A 80 -19.35 8.25 13.22
CA ARG A 80 -18.30 7.29 13.59
C ARG A 80 -18.37 6.01 12.75
N SER A 81 -19.58 5.47 12.54
CA SER A 81 -19.80 4.28 11.73
C SER A 81 -19.38 4.50 10.28
N MET A 82 -19.73 5.64 9.68
CA MET A 82 -19.33 6.02 8.33
C MET A 82 -17.80 6.18 8.22
N SER A 83 -17.17 6.84 9.20
CA SER A 83 -15.72 6.96 9.27
C SER A 83 -15.04 5.60 9.38
N ASN A 84 -15.57 4.69 10.22
CA ASN A 84 -15.05 3.34 10.36
C ASN A 84 -15.15 2.55 9.05
N ALA A 85 -16.29 2.62 8.35
CA ALA A 85 -16.47 1.97 7.05
C ALA A 85 -15.44 2.47 6.02
N LYS A 86 -15.17 3.79 5.98
CA LYS A 86 -14.12 4.37 5.13
C LYS A 86 -12.74 3.80 5.46
N GLN A 87 -12.38 3.70 6.75
CA GLN A 87 -11.09 3.15 7.18
C GLN A 87 -10.96 1.66 6.83
N VAL A 88 -11.99 0.85 7.08
CA VAL A 88 -11.98 -0.58 6.73
C VAL A 88 -11.81 -0.75 5.22
N LYS A 89 -12.60 -0.04 4.41
CA LYS A 89 -12.49 -0.08 2.94
C LYS A 89 -11.11 0.35 2.44
N SER A 90 -10.48 1.31 3.09
CA SER A 90 -9.14 1.77 2.69
C SER A 90 -8.02 0.75 2.97
N VAL A 91 -8.23 -0.16 3.92
CA VAL A 91 -7.23 -1.18 4.29
C VAL A 91 -7.49 -2.50 3.57
N GLU A 92 -8.70 -2.71 3.09
CA GLU A 92 -9.12 -3.94 2.40
C GLU A 92 -8.18 -4.36 1.25
N PRO A 93 -7.68 -3.45 0.36
CA PRO A 93 -6.70 -3.81 -0.66
C PRO A 93 -5.36 -4.29 -0.09
N LEU A 94 -4.95 -3.79 1.07
CA LEU A 94 -3.70 -4.21 1.72
C LEU A 94 -3.82 -5.61 2.34
N ILE A 95 -4.98 -5.94 2.92
CA ILE A 95 -5.24 -7.24 3.53
C ILE A 95 -5.47 -8.31 2.46
N ASN A 96 -6.28 -8.00 1.45
CA ASN A 96 -6.73 -8.96 0.43
C ASN A 96 -5.91 -8.88 -0.87
N GLY A 97 -4.81 -8.15 -0.88
CA GLY A 97 -3.95 -8.01 -2.06
C GLY A 97 -2.99 -9.18 -2.31
N LEU A 98 -2.96 -10.18 -1.43
CA LEU A 98 -2.09 -11.37 -1.59
C LEU A 98 -2.71 -12.42 -2.53
N PRO A 99 -1.91 -13.31 -3.14
CA PRO A 99 -2.37 -14.28 -4.15
C PRO A 99 -3.46 -15.25 -3.71
N THR A 100 -3.76 -15.33 -2.42
CA THR A 100 -4.75 -16.26 -1.87
C THR A 100 -6.20 -15.78 -1.97
N THR A 101 -6.44 -14.57 -2.39
CA THR A 101 -7.77 -13.93 -2.29
C THR A 101 -8.29 -13.38 -3.57
N ASP A 102 -7.87 -13.54 -4.72
CA ASP A 102 -8.41 -13.09 -6.05
C ASP A 102 -9.30 -11.81 -6.05
N ALA A 103 -9.33 -11.09 -4.91
CA ALA A 103 -10.29 -10.02 -4.66
C ALA A 103 -9.80 -8.65 -5.18
N PHE A 104 -8.51 -8.49 -5.37
CA PHE A 104 -7.90 -7.24 -5.82
C PHE A 104 -6.83 -7.52 -6.88
N ASP A 105 -7.30 -7.70 -8.11
CA ASP A 105 -6.41 -7.78 -9.27
C ASP A 105 -5.92 -6.38 -9.64
N SER A 106 -4.63 -6.27 -9.89
CA SER A 106 -3.97 -5.00 -10.23
C SER A 106 -4.14 -4.58 -11.71
N GLY A 107 -5.13 -5.11 -12.40
CA GLY A 107 -5.40 -4.83 -13.82
C GLY A 107 -4.49 -5.61 -14.79
N ASP A 108 -3.40 -6.17 -14.33
CA ASP A 108 -2.49 -7.06 -15.05
C ASP A 108 -2.88 -8.55 -14.94
N GLY A 109 -3.99 -8.85 -14.25
CA GLY A 109 -4.55 -10.19 -14.08
C GLY A 109 -3.92 -11.00 -12.94
N VAL A 110 -3.10 -10.37 -12.08
CA VAL A 110 -2.55 -10.99 -10.87
C VAL A 110 -2.91 -10.14 -9.64
N SER A 111 -2.81 -10.74 -8.46
CA SER A 111 -3.08 -10.05 -7.19
C SER A 111 -2.16 -8.85 -6.97
N LEU A 112 -2.62 -7.84 -6.21
CA LEU A 112 -1.92 -6.59 -5.95
C LEU A 112 -0.49 -6.81 -5.42
N PHE A 113 -0.29 -7.79 -4.55
CA PHE A 113 1.03 -8.21 -4.06
C PHE A 113 1.39 -9.57 -4.64
N ASN A 114 2.34 -9.60 -5.56
CA ASN A 114 2.73 -10.82 -6.26
C ASN A 114 4.24 -10.81 -6.55
N THR A 115 4.79 -11.99 -6.71
CA THR A 115 6.19 -12.19 -7.12
C THR A 115 6.37 -12.22 -8.63
N SER A 116 5.27 -12.13 -9.41
CA SER A 116 5.29 -12.38 -10.85
C SER A 116 4.33 -11.48 -11.63
N HIS A 117 4.36 -10.16 -11.37
CA HIS A 117 3.63 -9.21 -12.20
C HIS A 117 4.14 -9.22 -13.62
N PRO A 118 3.29 -9.42 -14.63
CA PRO A 118 3.72 -9.41 -16.02
C PRO A 118 4.13 -8.01 -16.46
N THR A 119 5.29 -7.88 -17.09
CA THR A 119 5.78 -6.63 -17.66
C THR A 119 6.30 -6.85 -19.07
N VAL A 120 6.53 -5.79 -19.83
CA VAL A 120 7.10 -5.88 -21.18
C VAL A 120 8.51 -6.47 -21.14
N ALA A 121 9.29 -6.24 -20.09
CA ALA A 121 10.63 -6.76 -19.91
C ALA A 121 10.70 -8.17 -19.30
N GLY A 122 9.55 -8.71 -18.83
CA GLY A 122 9.50 -10.01 -18.15
C GLY A 122 8.56 -10.00 -16.96
N THR A 123 9.03 -10.38 -15.79
CA THR A 123 8.23 -10.37 -14.56
C THR A 123 8.84 -9.44 -13.51
N PHE A 124 7.98 -8.83 -12.72
CA PHE A 124 8.33 -7.94 -11.61
C PHE A 124 7.74 -8.47 -10.31
N ALA A 125 8.49 -8.38 -9.21
CA ALA A 125 8.02 -8.74 -7.88
C ALA A 125 7.91 -7.48 -7.01
N ASN A 126 6.81 -7.33 -6.30
CA ASN A 126 6.59 -6.26 -5.31
C ASN A 126 6.44 -6.80 -3.88
N THR A 127 6.73 -8.10 -3.69
CA THR A 127 6.77 -8.75 -2.38
C THR A 127 8.11 -9.45 -2.18
N LEU A 128 8.41 -9.81 -0.95
CA LEU A 128 9.54 -10.69 -0.64
C LEU A 128 9.38 -12.04 -1.36
N ALA A 129 10.46 -12.56 -1.91
CA ALA A 129 10.48 -13.88 -2.56
C ALA A 129 10.09 -15.02 -1.59
N THR A 130 10.42 -14.86 -0.32
CA THR A 130 9.98 -15.73 0.78
C THR A 130 9.36 -14.84 1.84
N GLN A 131 8.08 -15.07 2.12
CA GLN A 131 7.39 -14.36 3.19
C GLN A 131 8.05 -14.65 4.53
N ALA A 132 8.19 -13.63 5.35
CA ALA A 132 8.82 -13.73 6.67
C ALA A 132 8.23 -12.69 7.61
N ASP A 133 8.22 -13.02 8.90
CA ASP A 133 7.81 -12.10 9.95
C ASP A 133 8.72 -10.86 9.99
N LEU A 134 8.19 -9.76 10.53
CA LEU A 134 8.96 -8.53 10.70
C LEU A 134 10.14 -8.73 11.65
N ASN A 135 11.32 -8.75 11.08
CA ASN A 135 12.59 -8.76 11.80
C ASN A 135 13.62 -7.90 11.04
N GLU A 136 14.81 -7.75 11.60
CA GLU A 136 15.86 -6.94 10.99
C GLU A 136 16.21 -7.43 9.58
N THR A 137 16.41 -8.73 9.42
CA THR A 137 16.82 -9.33 8.13
C THR A 137 15.75 -9.20 7.07
N SER A 138 14.47 -9.43 7.41
CA SER A 138 13.36 -9.30 6.46
C SER A 138 13.15 -7.84 6.05
N LEU A 139 13.30 -6.90 6.98
CA LEU A 139 13.20 -5.48 6.68
C LEU A 139 14.37 -4.98 5.81
N GLU A 140 15.60 -5.41 6.11
CA GLU A 140 16.77 -5.12 5.27
C GLU A 140 16.58 -5.67 3.85
N GLN A 141 16.09 -6.92 3.71
CA GLN A 141 15.84 -7.51 2.41
C GLN A 141 14.75 -6.73 1.64
N SER A 142 13.66 -6.36 2.30
CA SER A 142 12.60 -5.55 1.69
C SER A 142 13.12 -4.21 1.16
N LEU A 143 13.98 -3.53 1.93
CA LEU A 143 14.59 -2.26 1.52
C LEU A 143 15.57 -2.44 0.34
N ILE A 144 16.30 -3.54 0.30
CA ILE A 144 17.17 -3.91 -0.83
C ILE A 144 16.32 -4.18 -2.08
N ASP A 145 15.22 -4.91 -1.94
CA ASP A 145 14.35 -5.25 -3.06
C ASP A 145 13.66 -4.00 -3.62
N ILE A 146 13.18 -3.09 -2.76
CA ILE A 146 12.67 -1.78 -3.18
C ILE A 146 13.72 -0.98 -3.96
N ALA A 147 14.96 -0.95 -3.49
CA ALA A 147 16.04 -0.23 -4.18
C ALA A 147 16.43 -0.86 -5.54
N LYS A 148 16.13 -2.14 -5.74
CA LYS A 148 16.36 -2.87 -7.00
C LYS A 148 15.19 -2.81 -7.97
N MET A 149 14.05 -2.23 -7.57
CA MET A 149 12.87 -2.15 -8.42
C MET A 149 13.17 -1.53 -9.78
N THR A 150 12.51 -2.05 -10.80
CA THR A 150 12.59 -1.59 -12.18
C THR A 150 11.21 -1.20 -12.68
N ASP A 151 11.18 -0.39 -13.73
CA ASP A 151 9.97 -0.12 -14.48
C ASP A 151 9.60 -1.32 -15.39
N GLU A 152 8.51 -1.17 -16.13
CA GLU A 152 8.00 -2.21 -17.05
C GLU A 152 8.93 -2.51 -18.24
N ARG A 153 9.95 -1.68 -18.47
CA ARG A 153 11.00 -1.88 -19.47
C ARG A 153 12.32 -2.39 -18.87
N GLY A 154 12.35 -2.63 -17.56
CA GLY A 154 13.54 -3.11 -16.84
C GLY A 154 14.52 -2.02 -16.43
N LEU A 155 14.19 -0.73 -16.59
CA LEU A 155 15.03 0.37 -16.15
C LEU A 155 14.87 0.57 -14.63
N ARG A 156 15.96 0.81 -13.93
CA ARG A 156 15.92 1.06 -12.47
C ARG A 156 15.28 2.39 -12.14
N ILE A 157 14.29 2.38 -11.24
CA ILE A 157 13.55 3.57 -10.80
C ILE A 157 14.14 4.21 -9.54
N ALA A 158 15.17 3.61 -8.92
CA ALA A 158 15.81 4.08 -7.69
C ALA A 158 14.82 4.37 -6.55
N ALA A 159 13.81 3.52 -6.39
CA ALA A 159 12.80 3.64 -5.34
C ALA A 159 13.42 3.51 -3.94
N ARG A 160 12.76 4.10 -2.94
CA ARG A 160 13.16 4.01 -1.53
C ARG A 160 11.96 3.72 -0.65
N GLY A 161 12.14 2.89 0.36
CA GLY A 161 11.17 2.72 1.43
C GLY A 161 11.11 3.99 2.29
N LEU A 162 10.00 4.70 2.25
CA LEU A 162 9.86 5.97 2.99
C LEU A 162 9.22 5.79 4.35
N LYS A 163 8.23 4.89 4.45
CA LYS A 163 7.40 4.68 5.62
C LYS A 163 6.98 3.23 5.69
N MET A 164 6.98 2.67 6.87
CA MET A 164 6.45 1.34 7.15
C MET A 164 5.05 1.44 7.75
N ILE A 165 4.11 0.63 7.28
CA ILE A 165 2.74 0.54 7.80
C ILE A 165 2.60 -0.83 8.41
N ILE A 166 2.19 -0.90 9.66
CA ILE A 166 2.13 -2.13 10.44
C ILE A 166 0.81 -2.26 11.21
N PRO A 167 0.38 -3.48 11.53
CA PRO A 167 -0.69 -3.73 12.48
C PRO A 167 -0.26 -3.39 13.93
N SER A 168 -1.22 -3.34 14.83
CA SER A 168 -0.99 -3.03 16.25
C SER A 168 -0.07 -4.02 16.95
N GLU A 169 -0.11 -5.28 16.56
CA GLU A 169 0.67 -6.39 17.11
C GLU A 169 2.18 -6.20 16.91
N LEU A 170 2.58 -5.63 15.79
CA LEU A 170 3.99 -5.41 15.45
C LEU A 170 4.57 -4.09 15.99
N GLN A 171 3.77 -3.26 16.66
CA GLN A 171 4.20 -1.94 17.13
C GLN A 171 5.48 -1.97 17.97
N PHE A 172 5.58 -2.88 18.92
CA PHE A 172 6.76 -2.97 19.80
C PHE A 172 7.99 -3.54 19.10
N THR A 173 7.78 -4.42 18.13
CA THR A 173 8.86 -4.95 17.28
C THR A 173 9.42 -3.85 16.39
N ALA A 174 8.54 -3.11 15.73
CA ALA A 174 8.93 -1.98 14.88
C ALA A 174 9.66 -0.89 15.68
N GLU A 175 9.20 -0.55 16.90
CA GLU A 175 9.87 0.43 17.75
C GLU A 175 11.31 -0.01 18.07
N ARG A 176 11.53 -1.29 18.42
CA ARG A 176 12.85 -1.83 18.66
C ARG A 176 13.75 -1.78 17.43
N LEU A 177 13.21 -2.17 16.26
CA LEU A 177 13.96 -2.17 15.00
C LEU A 177 14.32 -0.76 14.52
N MET A 178 13.40 0.21 14.70
CA MET A 178 13.54 1.55 14.15
C MET A 178 14.24 2.55 15.07
N LYS A 179 14.41 2.23 16.37
CA LYS A 179 14.99 3.19 17.33
C LYS A 179 16.16 2.64 18.16
N SER A 180 16.39 1.32 18.17
CA SER A 180 17.54 0.78 18.88
C SER A 180 18.82 1.14 18.14
N GLN A 181 19.81 1.64 18.87
CA GLN A 181 21.15 1.92 18.31
C GLN A 181 21.96 0.65 18.07
N GLY A 182 21.78 -0.36 18.91
CA GLY A 182 22.38 -1.67 18.77
C GLY A 182 21.43 -2.65 18.08
N ARG A 183 22.02 -3.66 17.45
CA ARG A 183 21.28 -4.74 16.81
C ARG A 183 20.45 -5.51 17.83
N THR A 184 19.17 -5.73 17.53
CA THR A 184 18.26 -6.45 18.43
C THR A 184 18.55 -7.95 18.37
N GLY A 185 18.67 -8.59 19.54
CA GLY A 185 18.78 -10.06 19.64
C GLY A 185 20.20 -10.61 19.56
N THR A 186 21.24 -9.77 19.54
CA THR A 186 22.66 -10.19 19.61
C THR A 186 23.28 -9.80 20.94
N ALA A 187 24.24 -10.58 21.41
CA ALA A 187 25.07 -10.25 22.58
C ALA A 187 26.22 -9.31 22.20
N ASP A 188 26.50 -9.15 20.92
CA ASP A 188 27.57 -8.33 20.39
C ASP A 188 27.12 -6.87 20.27
N ASN A 189 28.05 -5.94 20.30
CA ASN A 189 27.79 -4.51 20.19
C ASN A 189 27.67 -4.07 18.71
N ASP A 190 26.90 -4.82 17.95
CA ASP A 190 26.68 -4.54 16.54
C ASP A 190 25.76 -3.32 16.34
N ILE A 191 26.04 -2.55 15.30
CA ILE A 191 25.27 -1.36 14.94
C ILE A 191 23.99 -1.80 14.25
N ASN A 192 22.86 -1.20 14.61
CA ASN A 192 21.63 -1.29 13.83
C ASN A 192 21.79 -0.46 12.54
N ALA A 193 21.97 -1.13 11.41
CA ALA A 193 22.21 -0.50 10.12
C ALA A 193 21.02 0.33 9.65
N ILE A 194 19.79 -0.10 9.90
CA ILE A 194 18.55 0.58 9.49
C ILE A 194 18.47 1.99 10.10
N VAL A 195 18.76 2.08 11.41
CA VAL A 195 18.77 3.36 12.15
C VAL A 195 19.96 4.21 11.74
N SER A 196 21.14 3.63 11.69
CA SER A 196 22.40 4.33 11.39
C SER A 196 22.39 4.97 9.98
N MET A 197 21.79 4.29 9.01
CA MET A 197 21.68 4.76 7.63
C MET A 197 20.44 5.62 7.36
N GLY A 198 19.49 5.68 8.30
CA GLY A 198 18.22 6.39 8.11
C GLY A 198 17.38 5.84 6.96
N MET A 199 17.33 4.52 6.81
CA MET A 199 16.74 3.85 5.64
C MET A 199 15.24 4.09 5.48
N VAL A 200 14.49 4.30 6.57
CA VAL A 200 13.05 4.59 6.58
C VAL A 200 12.80 5.97 7.21
N PRO A 201 12.97 7.06 6.46
CA PRO A 201 13.05 8.42 7.03
C PRO A 201 11.76 8.90 7.69
N GLN A 202 10.59 8.38 7.30
CA GLN A 202 9.29 8.72 7.90
C GLN A 202 8.90 7.76 9.03
N GLY A 203 9.75 6.79 9.36
CA GLY A 203 9.52 5.81 10.41
C GLY A 203 8.37 4.87 10.09
N TYR A 204 7.64 4.45 11.13
CA TYR A 204 6.48 3.56 10.98
C TYR A 204 5.18 4.22 11.41
N ARG A 205 4.06 3.68 10.92
CA ARG A 205 2.70 4.04 11.34
C ARG A 205 1.92 2.77 11.68
N VAL A 206 1.25 2.79 12.81
CA VAL A 206 0.34 1.72 13.22
C VAL A 206 -1.01 1.98 12.60
N ASN A 207 -1.54 0.96 11.91
CA ASN A 207 -2.91 0.96 11.40
C ASN A 207 -3.70 -0.13 12.12
N ASN A 208 -4.63 0.27 12.98
CA ASN A 208 -5.43 -0.64 13.80
C ASN A 208 -6.48 -1.44 13.01
N TYR A 209 -6.63 -1.16 11.73
CA TYR A 209 -7.55 -1.89 10.83
C TYR A 209 -6.86 -2.98 10.03
N LEU A 210 -5.53 -3.07 10.07
CA LEU A 210 -4.80 -4.22 9.56
C LEU A 210 -5.06 -5.40 10.51
N THR A 211 -5.69 -6.46 9.99
CA THR A 211 -6.06 -7.65 10.75
C THR A 211 -5.05 -8.79 10.60
N ASP A 212 -4.16 -8.69 9.61
CA ASP A 212 -3.04 -9.61 9.46
C ASP A 212 -1.93 -9.21 10.43
N SER A 213 -1.60 -10.09 11.38
CA SER A 213 -0.60 -9.83 12.42
C SER A 213 0.83 -9.77 11.89
N ASP A 214 1.07 -10.26 10.69
CA ASP A 214 2.40 -10.45 10.09
C ASP A 214 2.65 -9.47 8.92
N ALA A 215 1.66 -8.64 8.56
CA ALA A 215 1.78 -7.66 7.48
C ALA A 215 2.70 -6.49 7.83
N PHE A 216 3.65 -6.15 6.95
CA PHE A 216 4.47 -4.94 7.03
C PHE A 216 4.97 -4.46 5.66
#